data_9b9d79dc7820374a811bff1f35f3af93
#
_entry.id   9b9d79dc7820374a811bff1f35f3af93
#
_cell.length_a   1.000
_cell.length_b   1.000
_cell.length_c   1.000
_cell.angle_alpha   90.00
_cell.angle_beta   90.00
_cell.angle_gamma   90.00
#
_symmetry.space_group_name_H-M   'P 1'
#
loop_
_entity.id
_entity.type
_entity.pdbx_description
1 polymer ?
#
loop_
_entity_poly.entity_id
_entity_poly.type
_entity_poly.pdbx_seq_one_letter_code
_entity_poly.pdbx_strand_id
1 'polypeptide(L)'
;AVPATQPKSELLTSVVLCLNRLERKFGKLFRHVFKTITVDNGSEFSDFNGLQRSIFRGKRTTVYYCHPYCSSERGSNERLNREIRRLIPKGTNLGKLTQSEVNAVEDWVNNYPRQVLGFATSKELFDEEIRRLECG
;
A
#
# COMPACT_ATOMS: atom_id res chain seq x y z
N ALA A 1 9.49 5.88 20.11
CA ALA A 1 9.84 7.15 19.48
C ALA A 1 10.45 6.90 18.14
N VAL A 2 9.85 7.43 17.12
CA VAL A 2 10.50 7.53 15.83
C VAL A 2 11.83 8.22 16.08
N PRO A 3 12.97 7.60 15.76
CA PRO A 3 14.23 8.32 15.89
C PRO A 3 14.07 9.63 15.16
N ALA A 4 14.41 10.72 15.80
CA ALA A 4 14.32 12.06 15.25
C ALA A 4 15.24 12.25 14.05
N THR A 5 15.57 11.17 13.36
CA THR A 5 16.61 11.10 12.34
C THR A 5 16.10 11.08 10.92
N GLN A 6 14.77 10.91 10.71
CA GLN A 6 14.22 11.08 9.37
C GLN A 6 13.40 12.37 9.29
N PRO A 7 13.86 13.36 8.54
CA PRO A 7 13.07 14.55 8.25
C PRO A 7 11.75 14.16 7.58
N LYS A 8 10.69 14.88 7.87
CA LYS A 8 9.38 14.65 7.24
C LYS A 8 9.47 14.58 5.71
N SER A 9 10.39 15.35 5.12
CA SER A 9 10.63 15.36 3.68
C SER A 9 11.13 14.03 3.14
N GLU A 10 11.90 13.26 3.91
CA GLU A 10 12.38 11.94 3.48
C GLU A 10 11.27 10.90 3.46
N LEU A 11 10.37 10.95 4.44
CA LEU A 11 9.21 10.05 4.48
C LEU A 11 8.28 10.30 3.28
N LEU A 12 8.00 11.57 2.97
CA LEU A 12 7.23 11.95 1.80
C LEU A 12 7.85 11.43 0.52
N THR A 13 9.14 11.63 0.37
CA THR A 13 9.91 11.18 -0.78
C THR A 13 9.87 9.65 -0.89
N SER A 14 9.97 8.93 0.24
CA SER A 14 9.96 7.48 0.26
C SER A 14 8.65 6.90 -0.25
N VAL A 15 7.51 7.44 0.15
CA VAL A 15 6.20 6.98 -0.32
C VAL A 15 6.05 7.23 -1.82
N VAL A 16 6.39 8.42 -2.28
CA VAL A 16 6.32 8.76 -3.72
C VAL A 16 7.23 7.85 -4.53
N LEU A 17 8.44 7.56 -4.05
CA LEU A 17 9.38 6.66 -4.74
C LEU A 17 8.83 5.23 -4.81
N CYS A 18 8.17 4.74 -3.76
CA CYS A 18 7.53 3.43 -3.79
C CYS A 18 6.43 3.36 -4.85
N LEU A 19 5.60 4.39 -4.95
CA LEU A 19 4.57 4.47 -5.97
C LEU A 19 5.17 4.56 -7.38
N ASN A 20 6.27 5.30 -7.53
CA ASN A 20 6.98 5.37 -8.80
C ASN A 20 7.50 3.99 -9.24
N ARG A 21 8.02 3.21 -8.31
CA ARG A 21 8.47 1.83 -8.59
C ARG A 21 7.32 0.94 -9.01
N LEU A 22 6.19 1.02 -8.32
CA LEU A 22 4.99 0.27 -8.69
C LEU A 22 4.49 0.66 -10.07
N GLU A 23 4.51 1.95 -10.39
CA GLU A 23 4.09 2.42 -11.69
C GLU A 23 5.01 1.92 -12.81
N ARG A 24 6.33 1.87 -12.59
CA ARG A 24 7.27 1.28 -13.53
C ARG A 24 7.00 -0.20 -13.74
N LYS A 25 6.68 -0.92 -12.67
CA LYS A 25 6.40 -2.36 -12.73
C LYS A 25 5.15 -2.66 -13.55
N PHE A 26 4.07 -1.92 -13.33
CA PHE A 26 2.80 -2.15 -14.01
C PHE A 26 2.66 -1.37 -15.32
N GLY A 27 3.45 -0.34 -15.53
CA GLY A 27 3.37 0.48 -16.73
C GLY A 27 1.96 1.07 -16.93
N LYS A 28 1.40 0.90 -18.11
CA LYS A 28 0.08 1.42 -18.43
C LYS A 28 -1.05 0.80 -17.61
N LEU A 29 -0.84 -0.41 -17.07
CA LEU A 29 -1.84 -1.08 -16.24
C LEU A 29 -2.02 -0.41 -14.88
N PHE A 30 -1.05 0.36 -14.41
CA PHE A 30 -1.12 0.99 -13.10
C PHE A 30 -2.42 1.77 -12.89
N ARG A 31 -2.84 2.53 -13.88
CA ARG A 31 -4.08 3.35 -13.81
C ARG A 31 -5.35 2.50 -13.73
N HIS A 32 -5.30 1.31 -14.27
CA HIS A 32 -6.43 0.38 -14.27
C HIS A 32 -6.50 -0.47 -13.01
N VAL A 33 -5.35 -0.72 -12.38
CA VAL A 33 -5.23 -1.49 -11.13
C VAL A 33 -5.45 -0.59 -9.93
N PHE A 34 -4.73 0.53 -9.87
CA PHE A 34 -4.77 1.47 -8.75
C PHE A 34 -5.54 2.72 -9.13
N LYS A 35 -6.83 2.58 -9.37
CA LYS A 35 -7.71 3.69 -9.77
C LYS A 35 -7.77 4.78 -8.71
N THR A 36 -7.82 4.37 -7.45
CA THR A 36 -7.85 5.26 -6.30
C THR A 36 -6.95 4.73 -5.19
N ILE A 37 -6.41 5.63 -4.41
CA ILE A 37 -5.63 5.31 -3.20
C ILE A 37 -6.21 6.13 -2.06
N THR A 38 -6.61 5.46 -0.99
CA THR A 38 -7.10 6.13 0.22
C THR A 38 -6.02 6.10 1.28
N VAL A 39 -5.67 7.26 1.81
CA VAL A 39 -4.62 7.42 2.82
C VAL A 39 -5.17 8.17 4.03
N ASP A 40 -4.48 8.05 5.15
CA ASP A 40 -4.78 8.86 6.33
C ASP A 40 -4.13 10.24 6.20
N ASN A 41 -4.27 11.07 7.26
CA ASN A 41 -3.72 12.41 7.28
C ASN A 41 -2.27 12.44 7.78
N GLY A 42 -1.55 11.33 7.68
CA GLY A 42 -0.14 11.26 8.05
C GLY A 42 0.73 12.17 7.19
N SER A 43 1.80 12.69 7.79
CA SER A 43 2.71 13.60 7.09
C SER A 43 3.40 12.95 5.88
N GLU A 44 3.57 11.62 5.89
CA GLU A 44 4.13 10.85 4.80
C GLU A 44 3.28 10.88 3.54
N PHE A 45 2.01 11.27 3.63
CA PHE A 45 1.07 11.35 2.51
C PHE A 45 0.69 12.78 2.16
N SER A 46 1.41 13.79 2.67
CA SER A 46 1.04 15.20 2.46
C SER A 46 1.40 15.73 1.07
N ASP A 47 2.26 15.03 0.31
CA ASP A 47 2.58 15.41 -1.06
C ASP A 47 1.53 14.88 -2.05
N PHE A 48 0.37 15.50 -2.03
CA PHE A 48 -0.77 15.13 -2.87
C PHE A 48 -0.40 15.08 -4.36
N ASN A 49 0.30 16.07 -4.84
CA ASN A 49 0.69 16.16 -6.25
C ASN A 49 1.68 15.05 -6.64
N GLY A 50 2.66 14.78 -5.79
CA GLY A 50 3.63 13.71 -6.04
C GLY A 50 3.00 12.32 -6.01
N LEU A 51 2.00 12.13 -5.14
CA LEU A 51 1.28 10.86 -5.08
C LEU A 51 0.46 10.60 -6.35
N GLN A 52 -0.16 11.63 -6.91
CA GLN A 52 -1.03 11.51 -8.09
C GLN A 52 -0.31 11.60 -9.42
N ARG A 53 0.87 12.21 -9.46
CA ARG A 53 1.60 12.45 -10.71
C ARG A 53 2.22 11.16 -11.26
N SER A 54 1.93 10.87 -12.53
CA SER A 54 2.60 9.77 -13.23
C SER A 54 4.05 10.12 -13.54
N ILE A 55 4.94 9.12 -13.46
CA ILE A 55 6.33 9.24 -13.94
C ILE A 55 6.41 9.29 -15.46
N PHE A 56 5.35 8.87 -16.15
CA PHE A 56 5.28 8.90 -17.60
C PHE A 56 4.59 10.19 -18.09
N ARG A 57 3.31 10.33 -17.83
CA ARG A 57 2.55 11.52 -18.23
C ARG A 57 1.22 11.58 -17.51
N GLY A 58 0.85 12.78 -17.04
CA GLY A 58 -0.45 13.05 -16.46
C GLY A 58 -0.63 12.47 -15.07
N LYS A 59 -1.86 12.10 -14.76
CA LYS A 59 -2.28 11.63 -13.45
C LYS A 59 -2.33 10.11 -13.45
N ARG A 60 -1.69 9.48 -12.45
CA ARG A 60 -1.65 8.00 -12.35
C ARG A 60 -2.78 7.41 -11.48
N THR A 61 -3.25 8.18 -10.50
CA THR A 61 -4.29 7.72 -9.57
C THR A 61 -4.99 8.93 -8.96
N THR A 62 -6.12 8.68 -8.31
CA THR A 62 -6.80 9.69 -7.49
C THR A 62 -6.60 9.37 -6.03
N VAL A 63 -6.06 10.31 -5.27
CA VAL A 63 -5.78 10.14 -3.85
C VAL A 63 -6.92 10.76 -3.04
N TYR A 64 -7.43 10.00 -2.09
CA TYR A 64 -8.44 10.45 -1.13
C TYR A 64 -7.86 10.39 0.28
N TYR A 65 -8.12 11.42 1.07
CA TYR A 65 -7.76 11.44 2.48
C TYR A 65 -8.96 11.06 3.32
N CYS A 66 -8.76 10.17 4.30
CA CYS A 66 -9.80 9.80 5.26
C CYS A 66 -10.21 11.03 6.07
N HIS A 67 -11.50 11.13 6.39
CA HIS A 67 -11.97 12.17 7.30
C HIS A 67 -11.37 11.93 8.70
N PRO A 68 -11.03 12.99 9.44
CA PRO A 68 -10.57 12.84 10.81
C PRO A 68 -11.55 12.04 11.64
N TYR A 69 -11.04 11.11 12.46
CA TYR A 69 -11.85 10.26 13.37
C TYR A 69 -12.84 9.32 12.69
N CYS A 70 -12.75 9.10 11.39
CA CYS A 70 -13.59 8.16 10.65
C CYS A 70 -12.86 6.84 10.41
N SER A 71 -12.72 6.01 11.44
CA SER A 71 -12.06 4.71 11.33
C SER A 71 -12.81 3.75 10.40
N SER A 72 -14.12 3.90 10.24
CA SER A 72 -14.93 3.07 9.36
C SER A 72 -14.52 3.16 7.88
N GLU A 73 -13.92 4.27 7.47
CA GLU A 73 -13.42 4.43 6.09
C GLU A 73 -12.24 3.51 5.78
N ARG A 74 -11.60 2.94 6.82
CA ARG A 74 -10.42 2.08 6.67
C ARG A 74 -10.57 0.75 7.44
N GLY A 75 -11.78 0.25 7.60
CA GLY A 75 -12.04 -0.98 8.35
C GLY A 75 -11.24 -2.18 7.84
N SER A 76 -11.08 -2.32 6.53
CA SER A 76 -10.27 -3.38 5.93
C SER A 76 -8.79 -3.25 6.29
N ASN A 77 -8.28 -2.01 6.36
CA ASN A 77 -6.90 -1.75 6.76
C ASN A 77 -6.66 -2.11 8.23
N GLU A 78 -7.62 -1.84 9.10
CA GLU A 78 -7.51 -2.21 10.52
C GLU A 78 -7.44 -3.72 10.69
N ARG A 79 -8.26 -4.46 9.94
CA ARG A 79 -8.23 -5.93 9.95
C ARG A 79 -6.89 -6.45 9.45
N LEU A 80 -6.40 -5.90 8.36
CA LEU A 80 -5.08 -6.25 7.81
C LEU A 80 -3.97 -5.96 8.81
N ASN A 81 -4.02 -4.80 9.47
CA ASN A 81 -3.04 -4.43 10.49
C ASN A 81 -3.03 -5.42 11.66
N ARG A 82 -4.19 -5.91 12.08
CA ARG A 82 -4.27 -6.94 13.13
C ARG A 82 -3.59 -8.25 12.70
N GLU A 83 -3.77 -8.66 11.45
CA GLU A 83 -3.11 -9.85 10.93
C GLU A 83 -1.58 -9.67 10.87
N ILE A 84 -1.12 -8.50 10.43
CA ILE A 84 0.31 -8.17 10.40
C ILE A 84 0.88 -8.18 11.81
N ARG A 85 0.13 -7.69 12.82
CA ARG A 85 0.58 -7.65 14.21
C ARG A 85 0.77 -9.03 14.84
N ARG A 86 0.20 -10.08 14.27
CA ARG A 86 0.50 -11.46 14.71
C ARG A 86 1.92 -11.86 14.36
N LEU A 87 2.45 -11.37 13.24
CA LEU A 87 3.79 -11.69 12.76
C LEU A 87 4.81 -10.65 13.21
N ILE A 88 4.39 -9.40 13.31
CA ILE A 88 5.22 -8.27 13.75
C ILE A 88 4.52 -7.60 14.94
N PRO A 89 4.77 -8.04 16.20
CA PRO A 89 4.10 -7.50 17.36
C PRO A 89 4.39 -6.00 17.58
N LYS A 90 3.48 -5.32 18.26
CA LYS A 90 3.69 -3.96 18.70
C LYS A 90 4.98 -3.86 19.51
N GLY A 91 5.75 -2.79 19.30
CA GLY A 91 7.03 -2.59 19.98
C GLY A 91 8.22 -3.21 19.24
N THR A 92 7.99 -3.98 18.18
CA THR A 92 9.08 -4.45 17.34
C THR A 92 9.77 -3.27 16.66
N ASN A 93 11.10 -3.25 16.69
CA ASN A 93 11.84 -2.21 15.99
C ASN A 93 11.81 -2.46 14.48
N LEU A 94 10.96 -1.73 13.78
CA LEU A 94 10.76 -1.88 12.34
C LEU A 94 12.03 -1.58 11.55
N GLY A 95 12.90 -0.72 12.07
CA GLY A 95 14.17 -0.40 11.41
C GLY A 95 15.17 -1.55 11.38
N LYS A 96 14.96 -2.57 12.22
CA LYS A 96 15.81 -3.78 12.24
C LYS A 96 15.27 -4.90 11.37
N LEU A 97 14.09 -4.75 10.80
CA LEU A 97 13.54 -5.76 9.89
C LEU A 97 14.28 -5.72 8.55
N THR A 98 14.65 -6.89 8.07
CA THR A 98 15.24 -7.03 6.75
C THR A 98 14.14 -6.99 5.68
N GLN A 99 14.52 -6.66 4.45
CA GLN A 99 13.59 -6.70 3.33
C GLN A 99 13.02 -8.12 3.14
N SER A 100 13.83 -9.13 3.39
CA SER A 100 13.42 -10.54 3.33
C SER A 100 12.31 -10.86 4.35
N GLU A 101 12.43 -10.35 5.57
CA GLU A 101 11.40 -10.54 6.60
C GLU A 101 10.09 -9.83 6.23
N VAL A 102 10.17 -8.62 5.71
CA VAL A 102 9.00 -7.88 5.23
C VAL A 102 8.32 -8.61 4.07
N ASN A 103 9.11 -9.13 3.13
CA ASN A 103 8.58 -9.91 2.01
C ASN A 103 7.88 -11.19 2.48
N ALA A 104 8.40 -11.86 3.50
CA ALA A 104 7.78 -13.04 4.08
C ALA A 104 6.41 -12.72 4.69
N VAL A 105 6.28 -11.60 5.38
CA VAL A 105 5.00 -11.12 5.94
C VAL A 105 4.02 -10.81 4.82
N GLU A 106 4.46 -10.11 3.78
CA GLU A 106 3.65 -9.79 2.62
C GLU A 106 3.13 -11.05 1.93
N ASP A 107 4.00 -12.02 1.69
CA ASP A 107 3.62 -13.30 1.08
C ASP A 107 2.62 -14.05 1.93
N TRP A 108 2.81 -14.07 3.25
CA TRP A 108 1.87 -14.73 4.15
C TRP A 108 0.48 -14.10 4.08
N VAL A 109 0.41 -12.78 4.15
CA VAL A 109 -0.86 -12.03 4.08
C VAL A 109 -1.55 -12.26 2.73
N ASN A 110 -0.80 -12.19 1.64
CA ASN A 110 -1.35 -12.32 0.29
C ASN A 110 -1.79 -13.75 -0.05
N ASN A 111 -1.24 -14.75 0.62
CA ASN A 111 -1.56 -16.17 0.39
C ASN A 111 -2.48 -16.75 1.47
N TYR A 112 -2.97 -15.93 2.40
CA TYR A 112 -3.90 -16.38 3.43
C TYR A 112 -5.33 -16.37 2.89
N PRO A 113 -6.05 -17.52 2.93
CA PRO A 113 -7.44 -17.56 2.47
C PRO A 113 -8.33 -16.64 3.32
N ARG A 114 -9.17 -15.84 2.68
CA ARG A 114 -10.01 -14.88 3.37
C ARG A 114 -11.48 -15.21 3.15
N GLN A 115 -12.23 -15.30 4.25
CA GLN A 115 -13.66 -15.60 4.21
C GLN A 115 -14.44 -14.59 3.35
N VAL A 116 -14.11 -13.32 3.46
CA VAL A 116 -14.77 -12.25 2.69
C VAL A 116 -14.56 -12.40 1.17
N LEU A 117 -13.53 -13.17 0.77
CA LEU A 117 -13.21 -13.45 -0.63
C LEU A 117 -13.64 -14.87 -1.05
N GLY A 118 -14.54 -15.50 -0.29
CA GLY A 118 -14.96 -16.88 -0.56
C GLY A 118 -13.84 -17.89 -0.35
N PHE A 119 -12.95 -17.64 0.63
CA PHE A 119 -11.74 -18.42 0.95
C PHE A 119 -10.65 -18.38 -0.11
N ALA A 120 -10.78 -17.51 -1.13
CA ALA A 120 -9.68 -17.23 -2.04
C ALA A 120 -8.63 -16.35 -1.36
N THR A 121 -7.41 -16.36 -1.87
CA THR A 121 -6.35 -15.47 -1.39
C THR A 121 -6.37 -14.15 -2.15
N SER A 122 -5.83 -13.10 -1.53
CA SER A 122 -5.69 -11.80 -2.20
C SER A 122 -4.81 -11.92 -3.44
N LYS A 123 -3.75 -12.74 -3.37
CA LYS A 123 -2.85 -12.98 -4.50
C LYS A 123 -3.57 -13.61 -5.68
N GLU A 124 -4.38 -14.64 -5.43
CA GLU A 124 -5.13 -15.31 -6.50
C GLU A 124 -6.05 -14.35 -7.25
N LEU A 125 -6.83 -13.56 -6.51
CA LEU A 125 -7.76 -12.61 -7.10
C LEU A 125 -7.04 -11.47 -7.81
N PHE A 126 -5.95 -11.00 -7.26
CA PHE A 126 -5.15 -9.94 -7.87
C PHE A 126 -4.54 -10.42 -9.19
N ASP A 127 -3.93 -11.61 -9.19
CA ASP A 127 -3.32 -12.17 -10.39
C ASP A 127 -4.36 -12.43 -11.48
N GLU A 128 -5.54 -12.89 -11.11
CA GLU A 128 -6.66 -13.08 -12.03
C GLU A 128 -7.10 -11.76 -12.66
N GLU A 129 -7.21 -10.71 -11.87
CA GLU A 129 -7.60 -9.38 -12.36
C GLU A 129 -6.54 -8.79 -13.30
N ILE A 130 -5.26 -8.98 -12.99
CA ILE A 130 -4.17 -8.54 -13.85
C ILE A 130 -4.24 -9.26 -15.20
N ARG A 131 -4.45 -10.57 -15.21
CA ARG A 131 -4.61 -11.33 -16.46
C ARG A 131 -5.78 -10.84 -17.28
N ARG A 132 -6.89 -10.53 -16.64
CA ARG A 132 -8.07 -9.98 -17.31
C ARG A 132 -7.77 -8.64 -17.96
N LEU A 133 -7.04 -7.76 -17.29
CA LEU A 133 -6.65 -6.46 -17.82
C LEU A 133 -5.64 -6.58 -18.97
N GLU A 134 -4.74 -7.54 -18.90
CA GLU A 134 -3.76 -7.78 -19.97
C GLU A 134 -4.42 -8.33 -21.24
N CYS A 135 -5.45 -9.14 -21.10
CA CYS A 135 -6.18 -9.71 -22.21
C CYS A 135 -7.25 -8.79 -22.80
N GLY A 136 -7.60 -7.77 -22.09
CA GLY A 136 -8.57 -6.77 -22.52
C GLY A 136 -7.88 -5.58 -23.10
#